data_bcda1842c928f84d9a92be665c756ce1
#
_entry.id   bcda1842c928f84d9a92be665c756ce1
#
_cell.length_a   1.000
_cell.length_b   1.000
_cell.length_c   1.000
_cell.angle_alpha   90.00
_cell.angle_beta   90.00
_cell.angle_gamma   90.00
#
_symmetry.space_group_name_H-M   'P 1'
#
loop_
_entity.id
_entity.type
_entity.pdbx_description
1 polymer ?
#
loop_
_entity_poly.entity_id
_entity_poly.type
_entity_poly.pdbx_seq_one_letter_code
_entity_poly.pdbx_strand_id
1 'polypeptide(L)'
;MTFAKTVLVPLDGSVHATAAIPVARGFSELLHAPVVLIHVSDDTLTPATLVERMKLASDDVPGLIIEHRQGAAAAAIVEVAGERHAAMIVMCPQIRTDLRSRALGSVAAAVLRAAPCPVVFVPPSRGRKRWALHRLLFPHDGTPTSAATIGPATAFAAKAAAELIVLHVATPGGERPIEPGTLVSPRYVDQPQHEWPAWAQEFLMRLCAVGGVTGGIDIRLAVAQGDAGAAIIEFARQSDLIVLGWRGSLEPDRARTMRRIISDTTCPVVVLRVGNNHNRNWPWSSLM
;
A
#
# COMPACT_ATOMS: atom_id res chain seq x y z
N MET A 1 -1.63 -8.73 27.48
CA MET A 1 -0.59 -9.36 26.65
C MET A 1 -0.70 -8.75 25.26
N THR A 2 0.27 -7.94 24.85
CA THR A 2 0.32 -7.39 23.50
C THR A 2 0.82 -8.50 22.58
N PHE A 3 -0.04 -9.07 21.76
CA PHE A 3 0.38 -10.08 20.78
C PHE A 3 1.38 -9.44 19.83
N ALA A 4 2.51 -10.11 19.59
CA ALA A 4 3.49 -9.64 18.62
C ALA A 4 2.84 -9.58 17.23
N LYS A 5 2.79 -8.39 16.65
CA LYS A 5 2.29 -8.19 15.29
C LYS A 5 3.27 -8.86 14.30
N THR A 6 2.77 -9.38 13.19
CA THR A 6 3.60 -10.05 12.17
C THR A 6 3.49 -9.35 10.82
N VAL A 7 4.48 -9.54 9.95
CA VAL A 7 4.41 -9.20 8.52
C VAL A 7 4.19 -10.51 7.76
N LEU A 8 3.01 -10.69 7.19
CA LEU A 8 2.62 -11.91 6.50
C LEU A 8 2.94 -11.83 5.00
N VAL A 9 3.60 -12.86 4.46
CA VAL A 9 4.01 -12.93 3.06
C VAL A 9 3.50 -14.22 2.43
N PRO A 10 2.42 -14.19 1.65
CA PRO A 10 1.98 -15.34 0.88
C PRO A 10 2.89 -15.56 -0.34
N LEU A 11 3.33 -16.81 -0.53
CA LEU A 11 4.15 -17.24 -1.65
C LEU A 11 3.46 -18.39 -2.40
N ASP A 12 3.24 -18.21 -3.69
CA ASP A 12 2.58 -19.19 -4.57
C ASP A 12 3.54 -20.19 -5.23
N GLY A 13 4.83 -20.13 -4.88
CA GLY A 13 5.87 -20.94 -5.48
C GLY A 13 6.44 -20.36 -6.78
N SER A 14 5.98 -19.21 -7.23
CA SER A 14 6.59 -18.51 -8.35
C SER A 14 7.82 -17.72 -7.90
N VAL A 15 8.80 -17.59 -8.80
CA VAL A 15 9.98 -16.73 -8.54
C VAL A 15 9.56 -15.26 -8.36
N HIS A 16 8.47 -14.85 -8.99
CA HIS A 16 7.97 -13.46 -8.87
C HIS A 16 7.47 -13.16 -7.45
N ALA A 17 6.85 -14.13 -6.78
CA ALA A 17 6.34 -13.95 -5.43
C ALA A 17 7.45 -13.61 -4.42
N THR A 18 8.68 -14.10 -4.63
CA THR A 18 9.81 -13.83 -3.73
C THR A 18 10.23 -12.35 -3.72
N ALA A 19 9.81 -11.55 -4.71
CA ALA A 19 10.02 -10.10 -4.70
C ALA A 19 9.40 -9.39 -3.48
N ALA A 20 8.42 -10.02 -2.83
CA ALA A 20 7.80 -9.53 -1.60
C ALA A 20 8.73 -9.60 -0.37
N ILE A 21 9.70 -10.54 -0.34
CA ILE A 21 10.54 -10.81 0.83
C ILE A 21 11.41 -9.60 1.25
N PRO A 22 12.18 -8.95 0.35
CA PRO A 22 12.97 -7.79 0.73
C PRO A 22 12.13 -6.63 1.29
N VAL A 23 10.93 -6.43 0.75
CA VAL A 23 9.99 -5.41 1.21
C VAL A 23 9.43 -5.76 2.59
N ALA A 24 9.04 -7.02 2.79
CA ALA A 24 8.57 -7.52 4.07
C ALA A 24 9.64 -7.40 5.17
N ARG A 25 10.91 -7.67 4.84
CA ARG A 25 12.04 -7.48 5.76
C ARG A 25 12.20 -6.01 6.16
N GLY A 26 12.13 -5.07 5.20
CA GLY A 26 12.17 -3.64 5.52
C GLY A 26 11.01 -3.22 6.42
N PHE A 27 9.80 -3.71 6.19
CA PHE A 27 8.68 -3.47 7.12
C PHE A 27 8.87 -4.17 8.47
N SER A 28 9.44 -5.37 8.50
CA SER A 28 9.79 -6.08 9.72
C SER A 28 10.75 -5.27 10.59
N GLU A 29 11.79 -4.70 10.01
CA GLU A 29 12.73 -3.81 10.70
C GLU A 29 12.03 -2.56 11.24
N LEU A 30 11.19 -1.89 10.42
CA LEU A 30 10.44 -0.70 10.82
C LEU A 30 9.43 -0.97 11.94
N LEU A 31 8.73 -2.11 11.89
CA LEU A 31 7.64 -2.42 12.81
C LEU A 31 8.09 -3.26 14.02
N HIS A 32 9.34 -3.73 14.04
CA HIS A 32 9.85 -4.72 15.01
C HIS A 32 8.95 -5.96 15.08
N ALA A 33 8.54 -6.46 13.91
CA ALA A 33 7.59 -7.54 13.75
C ALA A 33 8.20 -8.70 12.94
N PRO A 34 8.07 -9.97 13.37
CA PRO A 34 8.61 -11.11 12.63
C PRO A 34 7.92 -11.27 11.26
N VAL A 35 8.67 -11.77 10.29
CA VAL A 35 8.14 -12.13 8.97
C VAL A 35 7.66 -13.57 8.99
N VAL A 36 6.41 -13.78 8.58
CA VAL A 36 5.80 -15.10 8.41
C VAL A 36 5.55 -15.33 6.92
N LEU A 37 6.20 -16.33 6.35
CA LEU A 37 5.93 -16.80 5.00
C LEU A 37 4.84 -17.86 5.05
N ILE A 38 3.84 -17.74 4.19
CA ILE A 38 2.78 -18.75 4.06
C ILE A 38 2.73 -19.30 2.64
N HIS A 39 2.73 -20.62 2.52
CA HIS A 39 2.40 -21.33 1.29
C HIS A 39 1.09 -22.09 1.47
N VAL A 40 0.21 -22.01 0.49
CA VAL A 40 -1.08 -22.70 0.52
C VAL A 40 -1.15 -23.70 -0.64
N SER A 41 -1.27 -24.97 -0.31
CA SER A 41 -1.47 -26.06 -1.29
C SER A 41 -2.11 -27.26 -0.61
N ASP A 42 -2.76 -28.13 -1.39
CA ASP A 42 -3.37 -29.35 -0.86
C ASP A 42 -2.35 -30.48 -0.65
N ASP A 43 -1.09 -30.28 -1.08
CA ASP A 43 0.00 -31.25 -0.90
C ASP A 43 0.41 -31.34 0.59
N THR A 44 0.86 -32.52 1.02
CA THR A 44 1.56 -32.67 2.30
C THR A 44 3.03 -32.38 2.11
N LEU A 45 3.52 -31.24 2.60
CA LEU A 45 4.90 -30.78 2.40
C LEU A 45 5.73 -30.92 3.67
N THR A 46 6.97 -31.41 3.54
CA THR A 46 7.98 -31.31 4.60
C THR A 46 8.58 -29.90 4.64
N PRO A 47 9.21 -29.47 5.74
CA PRO A 47 9.86 -28.15 5.79
C PRO A 47 10.87 -27.91 4.66
N ALA A 48 11.64 -28.93 4.28
CA ALA A 48 12.62 -28.82 3.21
C ALA A 48 11.96 -28.66 1.84
N THR A 49 10.93 -29.48 1.53
CA THR A 49 10.17 -29.37 0.28
C THR A 49 9.38 -28.07 0.22
N LEU A 50 8.97 -27.50 1.36
CA LEU A 50 8.28 -26.23 1.42
C LEU A 50 9.21 -25.07 1.02
N VAL A 51 10.44 -25.03 1.52
CA VAL A 51 11.45 -24.04 1.14
C VAL A 51 11.74 -24.08 -0.36
N GLU A 52 11.90 -25.28 -0.92
CA GLU A 52 12.09 -25.48 -2.34
C GLU A 52 10.86 -25.05 -3.15
N ARG A 53 9.66 -25.43 -2.72
CA ARG A 53 8.39 -25.03 -3.37
C ARG A 53 8.20 -23.53 -3.41
N MET A 54 8.57 -22.83 -2.35
CA MET A 54 8.53 -21.37 -2.25
C MET A 54 9.62 -20.66 -3.06
N LYS A 55 10.57 -21.40 -3.66
CA LYS A 55 11.71 -20.86 -4.41
C LYS A 55 12.60 -19.93 -3.56
N LEU A 56 12.76 -20.24 -2.28
CA LEU A 56 13.60 -19.47 -1.38
C LEU A 56 15.07 -19.77 -1.61
N ALA A 57 15.88 -18.72 -1.70
CA ALA A 57 17.33 -18.87 -1.64
C ALA A 57 17.75 -19.17 -0.18
N SER A 58 18.85 -19.92 -0.02
CA SER A 58 19.35 -20.28 1.32
C SER A 58 19.60 -19.05 2.21
N ASP A 59 20.05 -17.96 1.60
CA ASP A 59 20.31 -16.68 2.26
C ASP A 59 19.03 -15.93 2.69
N ASP A 60 17.88 -16.29 2.12
CA ASP A 60 16.60 -15.68 2.43
C ASP A 60 15.84 -16.37 3.58
N VAL A 61 16.27 -17.57 3.99
CA VAL A 61 15.57 -18.36 5.03
C VAL A 61 15.83 -17.86 6.46
N PRO A 62 17.04 -17.39 6.84
CA PRO A 62 17.31 -17.00 8.22
C PRO A 62 16.37 -15.91 8.75
N GLY A 63 15.83 -16.16 9.94
CA GLY A 63 14.94 -15.22 10.62
C GLY A 63 13.50 -15.19 10.11
N LEU A 64 13.11 -16.09 9.19
CA LEU A 64 11.76 -16.23 8.70
C LEU A 64 11.02 -17.38 9.41
N ILE A 65 9.74 -17.16 9.68
CA ILE A 65 8.82 -18.22 10.10
C ILE A 65 8.14 -18.72 8.84
N ILE A 66 8.16 -20.04 8.60
CA ILE A 66 7.58 -20.62 7.40
C ILE A 66 6.40 -21.50 7.79
N GLU A 67 5.24 -21.25 7.19
CA GLU A 67 4.00 -21.98 7.44
C GLU A 67 3.42 -22.55 6.14
N HIS A 68 2.77 -23.70 6.30
CA HIS A 68 1.97 -24.33 5.27
C HIS A 68 0.51 -24.40 5.72
N ARG A 69 -0.40 -24.13 4.81
CA ARG A 69 -1.85 -24.30 4.98
C ARG A 69 -2.43 -25.04 3.78
N GLN A 70 -3.53 -25.72 4.01
CA GLN A 70 -4.33 -26.37 2.95
C GLN A 70 -5.57 -25.55 2.63
N GLY A 71 -6.18 -25.83 1.46
CA GLY A 71 -7.43 -25.25 1.04
C GLY A 71 -7.34 -24.01 0.15
N ALA A 72 -8.34 -23.16 0.17
CA ALA A 72 -8.42 -21.99 -0.70
C ALA A 72 -7.43 -20.89 -0.29
N ALA A 73 -6.47 -20.55 -1.16
CA ALA A 73 -5.36 -19.67 -0.87
C ALA A 73 -5.79 -18.33 -0.23
N ALA A 74 -6.79 -17.65 -0.79
CA ALA A 74 -7.22 -16.36 -0.27
C ALA A 74 -7.82 -16.48 1.14
N ALA A 75 -8.60 -17.52 1.41
CA ALA A 75 -9.21 -17.74 2.72
C ALA A 75 -8.14 -18.05 3.77
N ALA A 76 -7.22 -18.98 3.47
CA ALA A 76 -6.12 -19.35 4.36
C ALA A 76 -5.21 -18.14 4.69
N ILE A 77 -4.89 -17.30 3.70
CA ILE A 77 -4.09 -16.08 3.93
C ILE A 77 -4.80 -15.12 4.88
N VAL A 78 -6.10 -14.89 4.70
CA VAL A 78 -6.89 -13.99 5.55
C VAL A 78 -7.03 -14.55 6.97
N GLU A 79 -7.27 -15.86 7.11
CA GLU A 79 -7.35 -16.55 8.39
C GLU A 79 -6.04 -16.42 9.18
N VAL A 80 -4.90 -16.75 8.57
CA VAL A 80 -3.59 -16.62 9.22
C VAL A 80 -3.26 -15.16 9.53
N ALA A 81 -3.67 -14.20 8.68
CA ALA A 81 -3.52 -12.79 8.99
C ALA A 81 -4.28 -12.38 10.27
N GLY A 82 -5.46 -12.94 10.50
CA GLY A 82 -6.23 -12.77 11.73
C GLY A 82 -5.58 -13.47 12.93
N GLU A 83 -5.25 -14.76 12.81
CA GLU A 83 -4.62 -15.57 13.87
C GLU A 83 -3.31 -14.97 14.37
N ARG A 84 -2.48 -14.49 13.44
CA ARG A 84 -1.16 -13.92 13.71
C ARG A 84 -1.20 -12.42 14.02
N HIS A 85 -2.38 -11.81 14.09
CA HIS A 85 -2.53 -10.36 14.25
C HIS A 85 -1.63 -9.58 13.29
N ALA A 86 -1.66 -9.96 11.99
CA ALA A 86 -0.77 -9.39 11.00
C ALA A 86 -0.87 -7.86 10.96
N ALA A 87 0.29 -7.20 11.03
CA ALA A 87 0.39 -5.76 10.82
C ALA A 87 0.08 -5.40 9.37
N MET A 88 0.44 -6.28 8.45
CA MET A 88 0.18 -6.17 7.03
C MET A 88 0.37 -7.51 6.31
N ILE A 89 -0.20 -7.61 5.12
CA ILE A 89 0.08 -8.67 4.16
C ILE A 89 0.92 -8.06 3.04
N VAL A 90 2.09 -8.63 2.75
CA VAL A 90 2.99 -8.18 1.67
C VAL A 90 3.01 -9.24 0.59
N MET A 91 2.51 -8.94 -0.60
CA MET A 91 2.38 -9.92 -1.67
C MET A 91 2.72 -9.35 -3.05
N CYS A 92 3.25 -10.20 -3.93
CA CYS A 92 3.42 -9.87 -5.33
C CYS A 92 2.15 -10.32 -6.08
N PRO A 93 1.34 -9.42 -6.62
CA PRO A 93 0.13 -9.81 -7.32
C PRO A 93 0.47 -10.41 -8.68
N GLN A 94 -0.23 -11.48 -9.06
CA GLN A 94 -0.27 -11.90 -10.45
C GLN A 94 -1.13 -10.88 -11.21
N ILE A 95 -0.54 -10.19 -12.18
CA ILE A 95 -1.25 -9.24 -13.03
C ILE A 95 -1.61 -9.94 -14.33
N ARG A 96 -2.89 -10.04 -14.61
CA ARG A 96 -3.37 -10.56 -15.90
C ARG A 96 -3.31 -9.42 -16.91
N THR A 97 -2.46 -9.59 -17.92
CA THR A 97 -2.28 -8.63 -19.03
C THR A 97 -3.21 -8.92 -20.21
N ASP A 98 -4.47 -9.23 -19.95
CA ASP A 98 -5.44 -9.33 -21.04
C ASP A 98 -5.64 -7.95 -21.65
N LEU A 99 -5.69 -7.88 -23.00
CA LEU A 99 -5.72 -6.65 -23.81
C LEU A 99 -6.82 -5.63 -23.43
N ARG A 100 -7.76 -5.98 -22.56
CA ARG A 100 -8.89 -5.14 -22.14
C ARG A 100 -9.00 -4.87 -20.64
N SER A 101 -8.24 -5.55 -19.78
CA SER A 101 -8.30 -5.27 -18.32
C SER A 101 -6.99 -5.64 -17.62
N ARG A 102 -6.38 -4.66 -17.00
CA ARG A 102 -5.34 -4.86 -15.98
C ARG A 102 -6.04 -5.29 -14.69
N ALA A 103 -6.31 -6.58 -14.53
CA ALA A 103 -7.01 -7.10 -13.37
C ALA A 103 -6.02 -7.69 -12.37
N LEU A 104 -6.22 -7.37 -11.09
CA LEU A 104 -5.59 -8.11 -10.01
C LEU A 104 -5.98 -9.58 -10.10
N GLY A 105 -5.03 -10.49 -9.91
CA GLY A 105 -5.32 -11.92 -9.83
C GLY A 105 -6.39 -12.22 -8.78
N SER A 106 -7.12 -13.32 -8.94
CA SER A 106 -8.26 -13.68 -8.08
C SER A 106 -7.90 -13.73 -6.60
N VAL A 107 -6.76 -14.32 -6.26
CA VAL A 107 -6.27 -14.39 -4.87
C VAL A 107 -5.98 -13.00 -4.31
N ALA A 108 -5.24 -12.16 -5.04
CA ALA A 108 -4.91 -10.80 -4.61
C ALA A 108 -6.15 -9.93 -4.41
N ALA A 109 -7.13 -10.04 -5.32
CA ALA A 109 -8.40 -9.33 -5.20
C ALA A 109 -9.25 -9.83 -4.02
N ALA A 110 -9.28 -11.13 -3.75
CA ALA A 110 -10.00 -11.71 -2.63
C ALA A 110 -9.34 -11.34 -1.28
N VAL A 111 -8.02 -11.43 -1.18
CA VAL A 111 -7.25 -10.99 -0.01
C VAL A 111 -7.50 -9.52 0.27
N LEU A 112 -7.40 -8.64 -0.74
CA LEU A 112 -7.64 -7.20 -0.56
C LEU A 112 -9.04 -6.90 0.00
N ARG A 113 -10.07 -7.65 -0.44
CA ARG A 113 -11.45 -7.47 0.07
C ARG A 113 -11.64 -7.93 1.51
N ALA A 114 -10.95 -9.00 1.92
CA ALA A 114 -11.22 -9.70 3.18
C ALA A 114 -10.16 -9.47 4.26
N ALA A 115 -8.99 -8.94 3.90
CA ALA A 115 -7.87 -8.77 4.83
C ALA A 115 -8.26 -7.90 6.03
N PRO A 116 -7.90 -8.31 7.27
CA PRO A 116 -8.12 -7.54 8.49
C PRO A 116 -7.07 -6.43 8.69
N CYS A 117 -6.09 -6.36 7.82
CA CYS A 117 -4.96 -5.44 7.87
C CYS A 117 -4.64 -4.88 6.46
N PRO A 118 -3.78 -3.85 6.34
CA PRO A 118 -3.32 -3.35 5.05
C PRO A 118 -2.69 -4.41 4.17
N VAL A 119 -2.87 -4.26 2.86
CA VAL A 119 -2.24 -5.11 1.86
C VAL A 119 -1.21 -4.30 1.09
N VAL A 120 0.00 -4.81 1.02
CA VAL A 120 1.11 -4.24 0.27
C VAL A 120 1.30 -5.06 -1.00
N PHE A 121 1.11 -4.42 -2.13
CA PHE A 121 1.39 -5.01 -3.44
C PHE A 121 2.80 -4.64 -3.88
N VAL A 122 3.61 -5.65 -4.14
CA VAL A 122 5.00 -5.49 -4.56
C VAL A 122 5.10 -5.82 -6.04
N PRO A 123 5.61 -4.90 -6.88
CA PRO A 123 5.82 -5.21 -8.29
C PRO A 123 6.87 -6.32 -8.45
N PRO A 124 6.72 -7.20 -9.46
CA PRO A 124 7.71 -8.21 -9.75
C PRO A 124 9.02 -7.53 -10.15
N SER A 125 10.02 -7.54 -9.27
CA SER A 125 11.33 -6.98 -9.53
C SER A 125 12.38 -8.08 -9.54
N ARG A 126 13.29 -8.04 -10.51
CA ARG A 126 14.46 -8.92 -10.50
C ARG A 126 15.58 -8.23 -9.70
N GLY A 127 16.02 -8.86 -8.62
CA GLY A 127 17.34 -8.56 -8.03
C GLY A 127 17.41 -7.52 -6.91
N ARG A 128 16.32 -7.05 -6.32
CA ARG A 128 16.41 -6.22 -5.10
C ARG A 128 16.73 -7.11 -3.89
N LYS A 129 17.97 -7.06 -3.41
CA LYS A 129 18.39 -7.78 -2.18
C LYS A 129 17.92 -7.09 -0.90
N ARG A 130 17.70 -5.77 -0.92
CA ARG A 130 17.27 -4.97 0.22
C ARG A 130 16.33 -3.86 -0.23
N TRP A 131 15.31 -3.58 0.59
CA TRP A 131 14.40 -2.45 0.41
C TRP A 131 14.46 -1.57 1.65
N ALA A 132 14.47 -0.26 1.46
CA ALA A 132 14.42 0.74 2.50
C ALA A 132 13.46 1.86 2.09
N LEU A 133 12.84 2.52 3.06
CA LEU A 133 11.90 3.61 2.84
C LEU A 133 12.59 4.95 3.13
N HIS A 134 12.83 5.74 2.09
CA HIS A 134 13.36 7.10 2.18
C HIS A 134 12.36 8.13 1.68
N ARG A 135 11.48 7.74 0.75
CA ARG A 135 10.49 8.63 0.15
C ARG A 135 9.16 7.93 -0.01
N LEU A 136 8.13 8.46 0.66
CA LEU A 136 6.76 7.97 0.61
C LEU A 136 5.91 8.91 -0.24
N LEU A 137 5.19 8.37 -1.23
CA LEU A 137 4.24 9.08 -2.06
C LEU A 137 2.81 8.83 -1.54
N PHE A 138 2.08 9.90 -1.26
CA PHE A 138 0.69 9.87 -0.85
C PHE A 138 -0.17 10.63 -1.86
N PRO A 139 -0.73 9.95 -2.86
CA PRO A 139 -1.68 10.56 -3.78
C PRO A 139 -3.01 10.88 -3.08
N HIS A 140 -3.53 12.08 -3.30
CA HIS A 140 -4.73 12.57 -2.66
C HIS A 140 -5.64 13.31 -3.65
N ASP A 141 -6.92 12.95 -3.67
CA ASP A 141 -7.93 13.50 -4.58
C ASP A 141 -8.72 14.69 -4.00
N GLY A 142 -8.33 15.19 -2.84
CA GLY A 142 -9.02 16.27 -2.13
C GLY A 142 -10.17 15.81 -1.26
N THR A 143 -10.57 14.54 -1.30
CA THR A 143 -11.74 14.06 -0.53
C THR A 143 -11.41 13.83 0.95
N PRO A 144 -12.37 14.07 1.88
CA PRO A 144 -12.21 13.71 3.28
C PRO A 144 -11.93 12.22 3.50
N THR A 145 -12.50 11.37 2.66
CA THR A 145 -12.28 9.92 2.75
C THR A 145 -10.83 9.55 2.46
N SER A 146 -10.20 10.11 1.43
CA SER A 146 -8.78 9.87 1.18
C SER A 146 -7.91 10.53 2.24
N ALA A 147 -8.30 11.70 2.77
CA ALA A 147 -7.61 12.37 3.87
C ALA A 147 -7.51 11.50 5.14
N ALA A 148 -8.49 10.65 5.42
CA ALA A 148 -8.46 9.76 6.58
C ALA A 148 -7.25 8.79 6.58
N THR A 149 -6.57 8.61 5.45
CA THR A 149 -5.38 7.74 5.35
C THR A 149 -4.04 8.48 5.50
N ILE A 150 -4.04 9.80 5.65
CA ILE A 150 -2.80 10.58 5.83
C ILE A 150 -2.12 10.26 7.17
N GLY A 151 -2.88 10.06 8.25
CA GLY A 151 -2.33 9.71 9.56
C GLY A 151 -1.43 8.46 9.51
N PRO A 152 -1.91 7.32 9.01
CA PRO A 152 -1.06 6.16 8.74
C PRO A 152 0.15 6.44 7.85
N ALA A 153 0.00 7.24 6.79
CA ALA A 153 1.11 7.57 5.90
C ALA A 153 2.19 8.40 6.62
N THR A 154 1.78 9.39 7.44
CA THR A 154 2.70 10.20 8.25
C THR A 154 3.40 9.36 9.32
N ALA A 155 2.69 8.44 9.98
CA ALA A 155 3.29 7.53 10.96
C ALA A 155 4.38 6.64 10.34
N PHE A 156 4.17 6.14 9.13
CA PHE A 156 5.20 5.41 8.39
C PHE A 156 6.40 6.28 8.04
N ALA A 157 6.14 7.46 7.46
CA ALA A 157 7.21 8.37 7.08
C ALA A 157 8.05 8.77 8.29
N ALA A 158 7.42 9.13 9.41
CA ALA A 158 8.10 9.47 10.67
C ALA A 158 8.99 8.33 11.17
N LYS A 159 8.44 7.11 11.22
CA LYS A 159 9.17 5.94 11.73
C LYS A 159 10.38 5.58 10.88
N ALA A 160 10.28 5.79 9.58
CA ALA A 160 11.35 5.54 8.63
C ALA A 160 12.32 6.73 8.47
N ALA A 161 12.05 7.87 9.11
CA ALA A 161 12.71 9.16 8.82
C ALA A 161 12.67 9.48 7.32
N ALA A 162 11.54 9.21 6.66
CA ALA A 162 11.35 9.35 5.23
C ALA A 162 10.65 10.67 4.88
N GLU A 163 10.97 11.23 3.70
CA GLU A 163 10.23 12.34 3.12
C GLU A 163 8.80 11.88 2.76
N LEU A 164 7.78 12.66 3.14
CA LEU A 164 6.39 12.44 2.72
C LEU A 164 6.01 13.42 1.62
N ILE A 165 5.73 12.90 0.42
CA ILE A 165 5.22 13.68 -0.70
C ILE A 165 3.72 13.46 -0.81
N VAL A 166 2.94 14.49 -0.53
CA VAL A 166 1.49 14.53 -0.83
C VAL A 166 1.35 15.00 -2.27
N LEU A 167 0.80 14.15 -3.14
CA LEU A 167 0.58 14.48 -4.55
C LEU A 167 -0.91 14.74 -4.81
N HIS A 168 -1.23 15.97 -5.18
CA HIS A 168 -2.54 16.31 -5.72
C HIS A 168 -2.50 16.40 -7.25
N VAL A 169 -3.42 15.71 -7.93
CA VAL A 169 -3.53 15.75 -9.38
C VAL A 169 -4.79 16.50 -9.78
N ALA A 170 -4.62 17.69 -10.34
CA ALA A 170 -5.70 18.48 -10.88
C ALA A 170 -6.11 17.92 -12.25
N THR A 171 -7.36 17.53 -12.41
CA THR A 171 -7.92 17.05 -13.69
C THR A 171 -8.73 18.16 -14.32
N PRO A 172 -8.23 18.85 -15.35
CA PRO A 172 -8.97 19.90 -16.06
C PRO A 172 -10.25 19.32 -16.66
N GLY A 173 -11.40 19.94 -16.39
CA GLY A 173 -12.69 19.48 -16.91
C GLY A 173 -13.21 18.14 -16.36
N GLY A 174 -12.52 17.54 -15.40
CA GLY A 174 -12.95 16.29 -14.76
C GLY A 174 -14.19 16.48 -13.88
N GLU A 175 -14.95 15.40 -13.71
CA GLU A 175 -16.04 15.37 -12.72
C GLU A 175 -15.48 15.64 -11.33
N ARG A 176 -16.12 16.56 -10.61
CA ARG A 176 -15.73 16.88 -9.24
C ARG A 176 -16.12 15.71 -8.33
N PRO A 177 -15.25 15.33 -7.38
CA PRO A 177 -15.67 14.40 -6.34
C PRO A 177 -16.93 14.93 -5.66
N ILE A 178 -17.97 14.08 -5.54
CA ILE A 178 -19.28 14.45 -4.99
C ILE A 178 -19.27 14.49 -3.44
N GLU A 179 -18.15 14.15 -2.82
CA GLU A 179 -18.05 14.06 -1.37
C GLU A 179 -18.05 15.47 -0.73
N PRO A 180 -19.00 15.77 0.20
CA PRO A 180 -19.02 17.04 0.90
C PRO A 180 -17.69 17.29 1.65
N GLY A 181 -17.18 18.52 1.58
CA GLY A 181 -15.90 18.89 2.19
C GLY A 181 -14.67 18.59 1.33
N THR A 182 -14.86 18.16 0.08
CA THR A 182 -13.75 17.99 -0.85
C THR A 182 -13.04 19.31 -1.12
N LEU A 183 -11.71 19.30 -0.97
CA LEU A 183 -10.84 20.42 -1.35
C LEU A 183 -10.63 20.39 -2.86
N VAL A 184 -11.17 21.40 -3.53
CA VAL A 184 -11.07 21.54 -4.99
C VAL A 184 -9.80 22.32 -5.33
N SER A 185 -9.09 21.92 -6.39
CA SER A 185 -7.97 22.69 -6.92
C SER A 185 -8.42 24.12 -7.32
N PRO A 186 -7.55 25.12 -7.24
CA PRO A 186 -7.85 26.47 -7.72
C PRO A 186 -8.32 26.43 -9.17
N ARG A 187 -9.31 27.25 -9.50
CA ARG A 187 -9.90 27.30 -10.84
C ARG A 187 -8.94 27.85 -11.92
N TYR A 188 -7.96 28.64 -11.49
CA TYR A 188 -7.04 29.34 -12.36
C TYR A 188 -5.65 28.72 -12.24
N VAL A 189 -5.46 27.61 -12.92
CA VAL A 189 -4.15 26.95 -13.03
C VAL A 189 -3.14 27.82 -13.80
N ASP A 190 -3.65 28.79 -14.57
CA ASP A 190 -2.85 29.67 -15.42
C ASP A 190 -2.21 30.87 -14.67
N GLN A 191 -2.56 31.07 -13.39
CA GLN A 191 -1.94 32.11 -12.55
C GLN A 191 -1.35 31.53 -11.26
N PRO A 192 -0.34 30.66 -11.34
CA PRO A 192 0.16 29.91 -10.18
C PRO A 192 0.86 30.77 -9.13
N GLN A 193 1.22 32.02 -9.47
CA GLN A 193 2.13 32.82 -8.63
C GLN A 193 1.47 33.40 -7.37
N HIS A 194 0.16 33.56 -7.35
CA HIS A 194 -0.55 34.22 -6.25
C HIS A 194 -1.51 33.31 -5.46
N GLU A 195 -2.17 32.36 -6.10
CA GLU A 195 -3.19 31.51 -5.47
C GLU A 195 -2.65 30.17 -4.99
N TRP A 196 -1.64 29.61 -5.65
CA TRP A 196 -1.10 28.31 -5.33
C TRP A 196 -0.48 28.18 -3.93
N PRO A 197 0.34 29.14 -3.45
CA PRO A 197 0.93 29.01 -2.12
C PRO A 197 -0.12 29.02 -1.00
N ALA A 198 -1.12 29.89 -1.10
CA ALA A 198 -2.18 29.98 -0.10
C ALA A 198 -3.08 28.72 -0.13
N TRP A 199 -3.45 28.26 -1.31
CA TRP A 199 -4.20 27.02 -1.49
C TRP A 199 -3.42 25.81 -0.98
N ALA A 200 -2.13 25.70 -1.29
CA ALA A 200 -1.29 24.61 -0.85
C ALA A 200 -1.20 24.53 0.68
N GLN A 201 -1.06 25.68 1.34
CA GLN A 201 -1.03 25.77 2.78
C GLN A 201 -2.38 25.35 3.40
N GLU A 202 -3.49 25.87 2.87
CA GLU A 202 -4.83 25.51 3.33
C GLU A 202 -5.10 24.01 3.09
N PHE A 203 -4.74 23.49 1.92
CA PHE A 203 -4.88 22.09 1.58
C PHE A 203 -4.15 21.17 2.59
N LEU A 204 -2.87 21.45 2.87
CA LEU A 204 -2.10 20.68 3.84
C LEU A 204 -2.66 20.81 5.25
N MET A 205 -3.06 22.02 5.68
CA MET A 205 -3.67 22.21 7.01
C MET A 205 -4.95 21.37 7.15
N ARG A 206 -5.85 21.41 6.18
CA ARG A 206 -7.10 20.62 6.21
C ARG A 206 -6.83 19.14 6.15
N LEU A 207 -5.92 18.71 5.29
CA LEU A 207 -5.50 17.31 5.17
C LEU A 207 -4.98 16.78 6.51
N CYS A 208 -4.07 17.51 7.14
CA CYS A 208 -3.52 17.15 8.44
C CYS A 208 -4.58 17.15 9.55
N ALA A 209 -5.47 18.14 9.57
CA ALA A 209 -6.55 18.22 10.55
C ALA A 209 -7.52 17.03 10.45
N VAL A 210 -7.95 16.67 9.24
CA VAL A 210 -8.83 15.51 9.01
C VAL A 210 -8.13 14.20 9.37
N GLY A 211 -6.83 14.09 9.07
CA GLY A 211 -6.03 12.92 9.36
C GLY A 211 -5.51 12.81 10.79
N GLY A 212 -5.76 13.80 11.64
CA GLY A 212 -5.27 13.82 13.03
C GLY A 212 -3.74 13.92 13.14
N VAL A 213 -3.07 14.52 12.16
CA VAL A 213 -1.62 14.66 12.14
C VAL A 213 -1.18 15.79 13.07
N THR A 214 -0.43 15.45 14.11
CA THR A 214 0.11 16.39 15.11
C THR A 214 1.60 16.61 14.87
N GLY A 215 1.96 17.55 13.99
CA GLY A 215 3.31 18.13 13.86
C GLY A 215 4.53 17.19 13.66
N GLY A 216 5.66 17.77 13.25
CA GLY A 216 6.98 17.11 13.32
C GLY A 216 7.43 16.31 12.11
N ILE A 217 6.67 16.30 11.01
CA ILE A 217 7.03 15.59 9.78
C ILE A 217 7.20 16.62 8.65
N ASP A 218 8.26 16.47 7.87
CA ASP A 218 8.44 17.23 6.63
C ASP A 218 7.48 16.69 5.56
N ILE A 219 6.41 17.43 5.29
CA ILE A 219 5.41 17.10 4.28
C ILE A 219 5.55 18.05 3.11
N ARG A 220 5.92 17.53 1.96
CA ARG A 220 5.97 18.29 0.71
C ARG A 220 4.69 18.07 -0.10
N LEU A 221 4.00 19.15 -0.45
CA LEU A 221 2.91 19.09 -1.42
C LEU A 221 3.49 19.20 -2.83
N ALA A 222 3.16 18.22 -3.67
CA ALA A 222 3.37 18.26 -5.11
C ALA A 222 2.03 18.36 -5.82
N VAL A 223 1.99 19.11 -6.90
CA VAL A 223 0.80 19.26 -7.72
C VAL A 223 1.14 18.92 -9.16
N ALA A 224 0.29 18.09 -9.77
CA ALA A 224 0.36 17.71 -11.17
C ALA A 224 -0.97 17.97 -11.86
N GLN A 225 -0.97 17.95 -13.19
CA GLN A 225 -2.17 18.10 -14.01
C GLN A 225 -2.36 16.90 -14.93
N GLY A 226 -3.62 16.60 -15.27
CA GLY A 226 -3.97 15.60 -16.25
C GLY A 226 -4.48 14.29 -15.68
N ASP A 227 -4.08 13.16 -16.27
CA ASP A 227 -4.51 11.84 -15.83
C ASP A 227 -3.84 11.43 -14.52
N ALA A 228 -4.64 11.21 -13.46
CA ALA A 228 -4.15 10.90 -12.14
C ALA A 228 -3.27 9.64 -12.09
N GLY A 229 -3.66 8.59 -12.82
CA GLY A 229 -2.88 7.36 -12.87
C GLY A 229 -1.49 7.56 -13.47
N ALA A 230 -1.39 8.32 -14.56
CA ALA A 230 -0.12 8.63 -15.22
C ALA A 230 0.79 9.49 -14.33
N ALA A 231 0.24 10.54 -13.72
CA ALA A 231 0.98 11.41 -12.82
C ALA A 231 1.52 10.66 -11.60
N ILE A 232 0.69 9.81 -10.95
CA ILE A 232 1.11 9.02 -9.80
C ILE A 232 2.23 8.04 -10.18
N ILE A 233 2.13 7.35 -11.34
CA ILE A 233 3.16 6.43 -11.83
C ILE A 233 4.49 7.17 -12.09
N GLU A 234 4.43 8.37 -12.63
CA GLU A 234 5.64 9.17 -12.86
C GLU A 234 6.33 9.57 -11.54
N PHE A 235 5.57 10.07 -10.56
CA PHE A 235 6.12 10.37 -9.22
C PHE A 235 6.62 9.11 -8.49
N ALA A 236 6.01 7.97 -8.75
CA ALA A 236 6.40 6.69 -8.17
C ALA A 236 7.82 6.25 -8.55
N ARG A 237 8.34 6.71 -9.69
CA ARG A 237 9.73 6.39 -10.12
C ARG A 237 10.80 6.91 -9.17
N GLN A 238 10.48 7.96 -8.42
CA GLN A 238 11.37 8.57 -7.44
C GLN A 238 10.96 8.28 -6.00
N SER A 239 10.03 7.36 -5.80
CA SER A 239 9.49 7.00 -4.49
C SER A 239 9.76 5.53 -4.17
N ASP A 240 9.86 5.22 -2.88
CA ASP A 240 10.10 3.86 -2.40
C ASP A 240 8.80 3.15 -2.01
N LEU A 241 7.74 3.92 -1.75
CA LEU A 241 6.44 3.44 -1.31
C LEU A 241 5.33 4.37 -1.76
N ILE A 242 4.20 3.81 -2.19
CA ILE A 242 2.95 4.54 -2.38
C ILE A 242 1.96 4.10 -1.31
N VAL A 243 1.21 5.04 -0.74
CA VAL A 243 0.08 4.75 0.16
C VAL A 243 -1.22 5.22 -0.49
N LEU A 244 -2.16 4.30 -0.66
CA LEU A 244 -3.48 4.56 -1.26
C LEU A 244 -4.59 4.27 -0.27
N GLY A 245 -5.54 5.20 -0.13
CA GLY A 245 -6.84 4.94 0.50
C GLY A 245 -7.77 4.16 -0.44
N TRP A 246 -8.49 3.16 0.08
CA TRP A 246 -9.43 2.36 -0.68
C TRP A 246 -10.79 2.23 0.00
N ARG A 247 -11.87 2.49 -0.74
CA ARG A 247 -13.25 2.50 -0.24
C ARG A 247 -13.95 1.14 -0.28
N GLY A 248 -13.26 0.06 -0.63
CA GLY A 248 -13.82 -1.30 -0.62
C GLY A 248 -14.40 -1.78 -1.96
N SER A 249 -14.52 -0.95 -3.00
CA SER A 249 -15.01 -1.36 -4.31
C SER A 249 -13.86 -1.69 -5.28
N LEU A 250 -13.92 -2.85 -5.92
CA LEU A 250 -13.04 -3.25 -7.01
C LEU A 250 -13.75 -3.19 -8.38
N GLU A 251 -14.88 -2.51 -8.47
CA GLU A 251 -15.57 -2.29 -9.76
C GLU A 251 -14.64 -1.58 -10.76
N PRO A 252 -14.69 -1.93 -12.05
CA PRO A 252 -13.76 -1.43 -13.06
C PRO A 252 -13.63 0.09 -13.06
N ASP A 253 -14.73 0.81 -12.98
CA ASP A 253 -14.75 2.28 -13.05
C ASP A 253 -14.27 2.94 -11.76
N ARG A 254 -14.60 2.37 -10.60
CA ARG A 254 -14.24 2.92 -9.28
C ARG A 254 -12.81 2.63 -8.86
N ALA A 255 -12.22 1.54 -9.34
CA ALA A 255 -10.87 1.12 -8.98
C ALA A 255 -9.84 1.28 -10.13
N ARG A 256 -10.18 1.97 -11.21
CA ARG A 256 -9.34 2.09 -12.41
C ARG A 256 -7.95 2.62 -12.09
N THR A 257 -7.88 3.76 -11.40
CA THR A 257 -6.61 4.41 -11.02
C THR A 257 -5.79 3.50 -10.11
N MET A 258 -6.40 2.93 -9.07
CA MET A 258 -5.71 2.02 -8.14
C MET A 258 -5.15 0.79 -8.85
N ARG A 259 -5.93 0.14 -9.72
CA ARG A 259 -5.47 -1.02 -10.49
C ARG A 259 -4.30 -0.67 -11.39
N ARG A 260 -4.38 0.47 -12.08
CA ARG A 260 -3.30 0.97 -12.93
C ARG A 260 -2.03 1.24 -12.12
N ILE A 261 -2.14 1.88 -10.95
CA ILE A 261 -1.00 2.12 -10.08
C ILE A 261 -0.37 0.78 -9.65
N ILE A 262 -1.16 -0.18 -9.15
CA ILE A 262 -0.64 -1.47 -8.70
C ILE A 262 0.03 -2.24 -9.85
N SER A 263 -0.45 -2.12 -11.10
CA SER A 263 0.10 -2.85 -12.23
C SER A 263 1.32 -2.21 -12.86
N ASP A 264 1.43 -0.88 -12.83
CA ASP A 264 2.39 -0.15 -13.66
C ASP A 264 3.51 0.52 -12.85
N THR A 265 3.42 0.56 -11.51
CA THR A 265 4.47 1.16 -10.69
C THR A 265 5.66 0.24 -10.49
N THR A 266 6.80 0.85 -10.21
CA THR A 266 8.07 0.16 -9.92
C THR A 266 8.38 0.04 -8.43
N CYS A 267 7.58 0.69 -7.57
CA CYS A 267 7.71 0.61 -6.11
C CYS A 267 6.49 -0.05 -5.47
N PRO A 268 6.60 -0.57 -4.24
CA PRO A 268 5.49 -1.14 -3.50
C PRO A 268 4.34 -0.16 -3.29
N VAL A 269 3.11 -0.71 -3.24
CA VAL A 269 1.87 0.05 -3.02
C VAL A 269 1.14 -0.50 -1.80
N VAL A 270 1.02 0.29 -0.75
CA VAL A 270 0.16 -0.02 0.41
C VAL A 270 -1.26 0.42 0.10
N VAL A 271 -2.21 -0.49 0.23
CA VAL A 271 -3.63 -0.18 0.13
C VAL A 271 -4.25 -0.22 1.52
N LEU A 272 -4.75 0.94 1.95
CA LEU A 272 -5.41 1.14 3.23
C LEU A 272 -6.93 1.17 3.02
N ARG A 273 -7.65 0.25 3.66
CA ARG A 273 -9.12 0.23 3.57
C ARG A 273 -9.72 1.34 4.44
N VAL A 274 -10.46 2.25 3.81
CA VAL A 274 -11.20 3.31 4.48
C VAL A 274 -12.65 2.88 4.66
N GLY A 275 -13.16 2.83 5.89
CA GLY A 275 -14.54 2.45 6.19
C GLY A 275 -14.89 2.66 7.65
N ASN A 276 -16.19 2.72 7.97
CA ASN A 276 -16.77 3.26 9.20
C ASN A 276 -16.27 2.67 10.54
N ASN A 277 -15.53 1.56 10.56
CA ASN A 277 -15.09 0.94 11.80
C ASN A 277 -13.62 0.49 11.83
N HIS A 278 -12.85 0.62 10.75
CA HIS A 278 -11.47 0.14 10.68
C HIS A 278 -10.42 1.23 10.97
N ASN A 279 -10.82 2.50 11.07
CA ASN A 279 -9.91 3.65 11.25
C ASN A 279 -9.27 3.75 12.64
N ARG A 280 -9.66 2.94 13.63
CA ARG A 280 -9.16 3.09 15.01
C ARG A 280 -8.07 2.12 15.42
N ASN A 281 -7.80 1.06 14.63
CA ASN A 281 -6.84 0.02 15.00
C ASN A 281 -5.84 -0.30 13.88
N TRP A 282 -5.27 0.71 13.24
CA TRP A 282 -4.11 0.47 12.40
C TRP A 282 -2.98 -0.09 13.26
N PRO A 283 -2.22 -1.10 12.77
CA PRO A 283 -1.14 -1.72 13.52
C PRO A 283 -0.09 -0.74 14.05
N TRP A 284 -0.04 0.46 13.49
CA TRP A 284 0.86 1.55 13.83
C TRP A 284 0.19 2.76 14.50
N SER A 285 -1.14 2.80 14.68
CA SER A 285 -1.80 3.87 15.44
C SER A 285 -1.43 3.90 16.92
N SER A 286 -0.86 2.83 17.45
CA SER A 286 -0.25 2.80 18.79
C SER A 286 1.21 3.33 18.82
N LEU A 287 1.68 3.88 17.70
CA LEU A 287 3.02 4.44 17.54
C LEU A 287 3.03 5.98 17.54
N MET A 288 1.83 6.61 17.67
CA MET A 288 1.66 8.05 17.89
C MET A 288 1.68 8.39 19.36
#